data_71498f15082a1eb51dc38940aed29863
#
_entry.id   71498f15082a1eb51dc38940aed29863
#
_cell.length_a   1.000
_cell.length_b   1.000
_cell.length_c   1.000
_cell.angle_alpha   90.00
_cell.angle_beta   90.00
_cell.angle_gamma   90.00
#
_symmetry.space_group_name_H-M   'P 1'
#
loop_
_entity.id
_entity.type
_entity.pdbx_description
1 polymer ?
#
loop_
_entity_poly.entity_id
_entity_poly.type
_entity_poly.pdbx_seq_one_letter_code
_entity_poly.pdbx_strand_id
1 'polypeptide(L)'
;QMGSAPYLGGGFGHFYKYAPEKIKYAVDRFSMEAKRQLDVLDHRLAKNKYISGQSYSIADIAIWSWYGQLVLGRLYDADKFLSVKEYPHVIAWANEIDNRETVQRGRIVNQSPNDQFNTLRERHNMSDFEF
;
A
#
# COMPACT_ATOMS: atom_id res chain seq x y z
N GLN A 1 3.25 -8.95 5.59
CA GLN A 1 2.54 -8.19 6.62
C GLN A 1 3.49 -7.81 7.77
N MET A 2 4.20 -8.74 8.35
CA MET A 2 5.12 -8.49 9.46
C MET A 2 6.30 -7.58 9.09
N GLY A 3 6.73 -7.58 7.85
CA GLY A 3 7.75 -6.65 7.36
C GLY A 3 7.18 -5.31 6.91
N SER A 4 6.04 -5.32 6.21
CA SER A 4 5.46 -4.10 5.62
C SER A 4 4.93 -3.14 6.69
N ALA A 5 4.11 -3.61 7.63
CA ALA A 5 3.47 -2.74 8.62
C ALA A 5 4.48 -2.01 9.52
N PRO A 6 5.48 -2.68 10.14
CA PRO A 6 6.45 -2.00 10.99
C PRO A 6 7.36 -1.04 10.22
N TYR A 7 7.88 -1.47 9.06
CA TYR A 7 8.86 -0.67 8.33
C TYR A 7 8.25 0.44 7.50
N LEU A 8 7.16 0.19 6.81
CA LEU A 8 6.48 1.21 6.03
C LEU A 8 5.61 2.12 6.90
N GLY A 9 4.78 1.55 7.79
CA GLY A 9 3.88 2.30 8.67
C GLY A 9 4.61 2.94 9.85
N GLY A 10 5.08 2.12 10.78
CA GLY A 10 5.71 2.56 12.03
C GLY A 10 7.07 3.21 11.85
N GLY A 11 7.82 2.82 10.83
CA GLY A 11 9.13 3.40 10.52
C GLY A 11 9.02 4.57 9.55
N PHE A 12 8.95 4.26 8.23
CA PHE A 12 8.96 5.29 7.19
C PHE A 12 7.84 6.31 7.36
N GLY A 13 6.58 5.86 7.44
CA GLY A 13 5.42 6.75 7.52
C GLY A 13 5.48 7.67 8.73
N HIS A 14 5.88 7.13 9.89
CA HIS A 14 6.05 7.93 11.08
C HIS A 14 7.11 9.02 10.90
N PHE A 15 8.34 8.67 10.58
CA PHE A 15 9.45 9.63 10.51
C PHE A 15 9.39 10.56 9.30
N TYR A 16 8.84 10.11 8.18
CA TYR A 16 8.68 10.93 6.98
C TYR A 16 7.52 11.92 7.10
N LYS A 17 6.35 11.47 7.57
CA LYS A 17 5.11 12.27 7.54
C LYS A 17 4.71 12.85 8.90
N TYR A 18 4.74 12.05 9.96
CA TYR A 18 4.05 12.36 11.21
C TYR A 18 4.94 12.82 12.37
N ALA A 19 6.21 12.44 12.39
CA ALA A 19 7.11 12.80 13.49
C ALA A 19 7.20 14.33 13.67
N PRO A 20 7.09 14.84 14.90
CA PRO A 20 7.18 16.27 15.18
C PRO A 20 8.57 16.84 14.88
N GLU A 21 9.60 15.99 14.98
CA GLU A 21 10.98 16.34 14.65
C GLU A 21 11.45 15.55 13.41
N LYS A 22 12.13 16.24 12.50
CA LYS A 22 12.71 15.62 11.29
C LYS A 22 14.09 15.07 11.60
N ILE A 23 14.16 13.78 11.88
CA ILE A 23 15.39 13.06 12.12
C ILE A 23 15.87 12.46 10.79
N LYS A 24 16.80 13.17 10.13
CA LYS A 24 17.28 12.79 8.79
C LYS A 24 17.75 11.33 8.72
N TYR A 25 18.52 10.88 9.70
CA TYR A 25 18.99 9.50 9.73
C TYR A 25 17.85 8.47 9.77
N ALA A 26 16.81 8.73 10.55
CA ALA A 26 15.64 7.83 10.61
C ALA A 26 14.87 7.81 9.29
N VAL A 27 14.63 8.97 8.68
CA VAL A 27 14.00 9.07 7.36
C VAL A 27 14.79 8.30 6.32
N ASP A 28 16.10 8.53 6.23
CA ASP A 28 16.98 7.86 5.26
C ASP A 28 16.99 6.34 5.48
N ARG A 29 17.16 5.89 6.74
CA ARG A 29 17.20 4.46 7.07
C ARG A 29 15.93 3.72 6.70
N PHE A 30 14.77 4.28 7.03
CA PHE A 30 13.49 3.65 6.73
C PHE A 30 13.10 3.78 5.26
N SER A 31 13.50 4.86 4.58
CA SER A 31 13.34 5.00 3.13
C SER A 31 14.13 3.92 2.37
N MET A 32 15.37 3.68 2.77
CA MET A 32 16.19 2.61 2.17
C MET A 32 15.54 1.24 2.35
N GLU A 33 14.99 0.95 3.53
CA GLU A 33 14.31 -0.32 3.77
C GLU A 33 13.01 -0.45 2.95
N ALA A 34 12.20 0.61 2.87
CA ALA A 34 11.00 0.62 2.04
C ALA A 34 11.34 0.38 0.55
N LYS A 35 12.38 1.06 0.04
CA LYS A 35 12.86 0.86 -1.34
C LYS A 35 13.38 -0.55 -1.56
N ARG A 36 14.14 -1.11 -0.61
CA ARG A 36 14.61 -2.50 -0.69
C ARG A 36 13.45 -3.49 -0.76
N GLN A 37 12.40 -3.29 0.02
CA GLN A 37 11.22 -4.16 -0.02
C GLN A 37 10.45 -4.01 -1.33
N LEU A 38 10.33 -2.79 -1.87
CA LEU A 38 9.76 -2.56 -3.21
C LEU A 38 10.55 -3.26 -4.31
N ASP A 39 11.87 -3.22 -4.22
CA ASP A 39 12.77 -3.86 -5.18
C ASP A 39 12.60 -5.39 -5.18
N VAL A 40 12.58 -6.01 -3.99
CA VAL A 40 12.30 -7.45 -3.84
C VAL A 40 10.94 -7.83 -4.43
N LEU A 41 9.93 -7.00 -4.16
CA LEU A 41 8.57 -7.22 -4.65
C LEU A 41 8.51 -7.09 -6.18
N ASP A 42 9.15 -6.08 -6.75
CA ASP A 42 9.18 -5.85 -8.19
C ASP A 42 9.87 -6.99 -8.93
N HIS A 43 11.03 -7.45 -8.45
CA HIS A 43 11.73 -8.61 -8.99
C HIS A 43 10.89 -9.91 -8.92
N ARG A 44 10.10 -10.07 -7.87
CA ARG A 44 9.19 -11.22 -7.75
C ARG A 44 8.06 -11.14 -8.77
N LEU A 45 7.44 -9.98 -8.89
CA LEU A 45 6.30 -9.74 -9.79
C LEU A 45 6.70 -9.66 -11.27
N ALA A 46 7.98 -9.39 -11.58
CA ALA A 46 8.50 -9.51 -12.91
C ALA A 46 8.42 -10.94 -13.49
N LYS A 47 8.38 -11.94 -12.61
CA LYS A 47 8.39 -13.37 -12.98
C LYS A 47 7.08 -14.09 -12.68
N ASN A 48 6.20 -13.47 -11.89
CA ASN A 48 4.97 -14.08 -11.42
C ASN A 48 3.84 -13.06 -11.46
N LYS A 49 2.66 -13.53 -11.81
CA LYS A 49 1.47 -12.68 -11.84
C LYS A 49 1.11 -12.12 -10.45
N TYR A 50 1.30 -12.94 -9.41
CA TYR A 50 1.00 -12.62 -8.01
C TYR A 50 2.18 -13.01 -7.11
N ILE A 51 2.17 -12.56 -5.86
CA ILE A 51 3.28 -12.76 -4.92
C ILE A 51 3.60 -14.24 -4.71
N SER A 52 2.59 -15.09 -4.57
CA SER A 52 2.76 -16.53 -4.35
C SER A 52 2.88 -17.34 -5.66
N GLY A 53 2.79 -16.71 -6.83
CA GLY A 53 2.89 -17.37 -8.14
C GLY A 53 1.81 -16.90 -9.11
N GLN A 54 1.03 -17.84 -9.68
CA GLN A 54 0.06 -17.52 -10.73
C GLN A 54 -1.35 -17.20 -10.20
N SER A 55 -1.63 -17.47 -8.92
CA SER A 55 -2.94 -17.29 -8.32
C SER A 55 -2.94 -16.20 -7.25
N TYR A 56 -4.00 -15.40 -7.25
CA TYR A 56 -4.27 -14.42 -6.20
C TYR A 56 -4.43 -15.09 -4.84
N SER A 57 -3.78 -14.57 -3.82
CA SER A 57 -3.67 -15.20 -2.51
C SER A 57 -3.72 -14.19 -1.36
N ILE A 58 -3.76 -14.70 -0.13
CA ILE A 58 -3.67 -13.87 1.08
C ILE A 58 -2.37 -13.07 1.16
N ALA A 59 -1.29 -13.51 0.49
CA ALA A 59 -0.05 -12.75 0.42
C ALA A 59 -0.25 -11.43 -0.33
N ASP A 60 -1.01 -11.47 -1.44
CA ASP A 60 -1.36 -10.27 -2.20
C ASP A 60 -2.24 -9.34 -1.38
N ILE A 61 -3.25 -9.86 -0.69
CA ILE A 61 -4.15 -9.07 0.16
C ILE A 61 -3.36 -8.33 1.24
N ALA A 62 -2.50 -9.06 1.95
CA ALA A 62 -1.73 -8.53 3.07
C ALA A 62 -0.71 -7.44 2.63
N ILE A 63 -0.02 -7.66 1.52
CA ILE A 63 1.03 -6.75 1.05
C ILE A 63 0.41 -5.58 0.28
N TRP A 64 -0.66 -5.79 -0.47
CA TRP A 64 -1.33 -4.73 -1.21
C TRP A 64 -1.89 -3.63 -0.29
N SER A 65 -2.36 -3.98 0.89
CA SER A 65 -2.85 -3.01 1.89
C SER A 65 -1.81 -1.96 2.27
N TRP A 66 -0.52 -2.23 2.07
CA TRP A 66 0.59 -1.32 2.35
C TRP A 66 1.27 -0.84 1.06
N TYR A 67 1.95 -1.75 0.35
CA TYR A 67 2.74 -1.38 -0.83
C TYR A 67 1.87 -1.05 -2.04
N GLY A 68 0.72 -1.69 -2.20
CA GLY A 68 -0.26 -1.30 -3.23
C GLY A 68 -0.73 0.14 -3.04
N GLN A 69 -1.13 0.50 -1.81
CA GLN A 69 -1.55 1.87 -1.52
C GLN A 69 -0.42 2.89 -1.69
N LEU A 70 0.82 2.50 -1.34
CA LEU A 70 1.99 3.37 -1.50
C LEU A 70 2.24 3.68 -2.98
N VAL A 71 2.34 2.66 -3.85
CA VAL A 71 2.67 2.87 -5.27
C VAL A 71 1.53 3.51 -6.06
N LEU A 72 0.30 3.43 -5.56
CA LEU A 72 -0.86 4.13 -6.09
C LEU A 72 -0.97 5.59 -5.58
N GLY A 73 0.04 6.08 -4.85
CA GLY A 73 0.11 7.45 -4.36
C GLY A 73 -0.83 7.79 -3.21
N ARG A 74 -1.36 6.78 -2.50
CA ARG A 74 -2.38 6.96 -1.45
C ARG A 74 -1.82 7.00 -0.03
N LEU A 75 -0.53 6.72 0.15
CA LEU A 75 0.13 6.76 1.45
C LEU A 75 1.20 7.85 1.52
N TYR A 76 1.09 8.69 2.51
CA TYR A 76 2.10 9.67 2.96
C TYR A 76 2.49 10.73 1.93
N ASP A 77 1.88 10.80 0.74
CA ASP A 77 2.32 11.59 -0.41
C ASP A 77 3.78 11.30 -0.81
N ALA A 78 4.19 10.03 -0.66
CA ALA A 78 5.58 9.61 -0.73
C ALA A 78 5.98 8.93 -2.04
N ASP A 79 5.06 8.82 -2.99
CA ASP A 79 5.27 8.19 -4.29
C ASP A 79 6.47 8.77 -5.06
N LYS A 80 6.57 10.12 -5.09
CA LYS A 80 7.70 10.81 -5.71
C LYS A 80 8.99 10.67 -4.90
N PHE A 81 8.91 10.82 -3.59
CA PHE A 81 10.07 10.74 -2.70
C PHE A 81 10.73 9.36 -2.75
N LEU A 82 9.95 8.30 -2.77
CA LEU A 82 10.43 6.93 -2.88
C LEU A 82 10.67 6.48 -4.33
N SER A 83 10.43 7.36 -5.32
CA SER A 83 10.60 7.05 -6.75
C SER A 83 9.83 5.79 -7.17
N VAL A 84 8.57 5.64 -6.74
CA VAL A 84 7.81 4.39 -6.95
C VAL A 84 7.64 4.01 -8.42
N LYS A 85 7.81 4.97 -9.33
CA LYS A 85 7.80 4.71 -10.79
C LYS A 85 8.92 3.79 -11.27
N GLU A 86 9.96 3.58 -10.48
CA GLU A 86 11.05 2.64 -10.75
C GLU A 86 10.63 1.18 -10.56
N TYR A 87 9.41 0.92 -10.04
CA TYR A 87 8.88 -0.42 -9.76
C TYR A 87 7.63 -0.75 -10.62
N PRO A 88 7.79 -0.91 -11.95
CA PRO A 88 6.66 -1.03 -12.88
C PRO A 88 5.81 -2.28 -12.66
N HIS A 89 6.42 -3.40 -12.21
CA HIS A 89 5.69 -4.64 -11.96
C HIS A 89 4.85 -4.54 -10.69
N VAL A 90 5.33 -3.84 -9.66
CA VAL A 90 4.53 -3.54 -8.45
C VAL A 90 3.34 -2.64 -8.80
N ILE A 91 3.54 -1.62 -9.63
CA ILE A 91 2.47 -0.73 -10.07
C ILE A 91 1.42 -1.50 -10.87
N ALA A 92 1.83 -2.35 -11.82
CA ALA A 92 0.91 -3.16 -12.62
C ALA A 92 0.09 -4.11 -11.73
N TRP A 93 0.74 -4.82 -10.82
CA TRP A 93 0.11 -5.68 -9.83
C TRP A 93 -0.85 -4.91 -8.91
N ALA A 94 -0.45 -3.74 -8.44
CA ALA A 94 -1.28 -2.92 -7.57
C ALA A 94 -2.55 -2.45 -8.27
N ASN A 95 -2.46 -2.03 -9.52
CA ASN A 95 -3.63 -1.64 -10.32
C ASN A 95 -4.55 -2.83 -10.63
N GLU A 96 -4.00 -4.01 -10.94
CA GLU A 96 -4.81 -5.21 -11.19
C GLU A 96 -5.66 -5.57 -9.96
N ILE A 97 -5.06 -5.50 -8.77
CA ILE A 97 -5.79 -5.76 -7.52
C ILE A 97 -6.80 -4.65 -7.21
N ASP A 98 -6.42 -3.40 -7.42
CA ASP A 98 -7.29 -2.25 -7.17
C ASP A 98 -8.58 -2.31 -8.00
N ASN A 99 -8.50 -2.83 -9.23
CA ASN A 99 -9.65 -2.97 -10.13
C ASN A 99 -10.61 -4.13 -9.76
N ARG A 100 -10.31 -4.91 -8.73
CA ARG A 100 -11.22 -5.97 -8.25
C ARG A 100 -12.39 -5.35 -7.51
N GLU A 101 -13.62 -5.71 -7.89
CA GLU A 101 -14.85 -5.23 -7.25
C GLU A 101 -14.82 -5.43 -5.72
N THR A 102 -14.37 -6.61 -5.28
CA THR A 102 -14.26 -6.94 -3.84
C THR A 102 -13.26 -6.05 -3.10
N VAL A 103 -12.20 -5.61 -3.77
CA VAL A 103 -11.21 -4.67 -3.21
C VAL A 103 -11.81 -3.26 -3.11
N GLN A 104 -12.51 -2.81 -4.15
CA GLN A 104 -13.20 -1.53 -4.14
C GLN A 104 -14.24 -1.47 -3.01
N ARG A 105 -15.04 -2.53 -2.84
CA ARG A 105 -15.99 -2.65 -1.74
C ARG A 105 -15.31 -2.66 -0.38
N GLY A 106 -14.20 -3.39 -0.24
CA GLY A 106 -13.45 -3.44 1.03
C GLY A 106 -12.83 -2.10 1.43
N ARG A 107 -12.46 -1.27 0.46
CA ARG A 107 -11.82 0.02 0.71
C ARG A 107 -12.73 1.06 1.35
N ILE A 108 -14.03 0.97 1.15
CA ILE A 108 -15.00 1.92 1.72
C ILE A 108 -15.44 1.57 3.15
N VAL A 109 -15.04 0.40 3.67
CA VAL A 109 -15.49 -0.10 4.98
C VAL A 109 -14.92 0.73 6.14
N ASN A 110 -13.67 1.18 6.04
CA ASN A 110 -13.01 1.95 7.10
C ASN A 110 -12.80 3.39 6.67
N GLN A 111 -13.40 4.31 7.39
CA GLN A 111 -13.25 5.73 7.11
C GLN A 111 -11.84 6.22 7.44
N SER A 112 -11.20 6.85 6.46
CA SER A 112 -9.99 7.65 6.66
C SER A 112 -10.33 9.13 6.51
N PRO A 113 -9.83 10.03 7.36
CA PRO A 113 -10.11 11.46 7.27
C PRO A 113 -9.70 12.11 5.94
N ASN A 114 -8.77 11.50 5.23
CA ASN A 114 -8.24 11.98 3.95
C ASN A 114 -8.71 11.14 2.75
N ASP A 115 -9.67 10.25 2.93
CA ASP A 115 -10.14 9.38 1.87
C ASP A 115 -11.10 10.14 0.95
N GLN A 116 -10.82 10.15 -0.36
CA GLN A 116 -11.68 10.72 -1.39
C GLN A 116 -12.88 9.82 -1.74
N PHE A 117 -12.96 8.64 -1.14
CA PHE A 117 -14.05 7.71 -1.32
C PHE A 117 -15.20 8.03 -0.36
N ASN A 118 -16.42 7.84 -0.84
CA ASN A 118 -17.59 7.76 0.03
C ASN A 118 -17.46 6.52 0.92
N THR A 119 -16.88 6.70 2.10
CA THR A 119 -16.69 5.62 3.06
C THR A 119 -18.00 5.32 3.77
N LEU A 120 -18.22 4.05 4.07
CA LEU A 120 -19.39 3.62 4.79
C LEU A 120 -19.40 4.17 6.21
N ARG A 121 -20.59 4.40 6.73
CA ARG A 121 -20.78 4.76 8.15
C ARG A 121 -20.20 3.65 9.04
N GLU A 122 -19.79 4.02 10.25
CA GLU A 122 -19.29 3.06 11.26
C GLU A 122 -20.25 1.88 11.47
N ARG A 123 -21.57 2.16 11.45
CA ARG A 123 -22.63 1.13 11.46
C ARG A 123 -23.24 1.02 10.07
N HIS A 124 -22.77 0.09 9.28
CA HIS A 124 -23.26 -0.21 7.93
C HIS A 124 -23.89 -1.62 7.86
N ASN A 125 -24.66 -1.87 6.83
CA ASN A 125 -25.31 -3.15 6.55
C ASN A 125 -25.13 -3.53 5.07
N MET A 126 -25.65 -4.68 4.66
CA MET A 126 -25.46 -5.19 3.29
C MET A 126 -25.98 -4.24 2.21
N SER A 127 -27.06 -3.48 2.46
CA SER A 127 -27.62 -2.55 1.47
C SER A 127 -26.71 -1.36 1.19
N ASP A 128 -25.79 -1.01 2.10
CA ASP A 128 -24.84 0.07 1.90
C ASP A 128 -23.74 -0.28 0.85
N PHE A 129 -23.67 -1.54 0.40
CA PHE A 129 -22.79 -2.02 -0.66
C PHE A 129 -23.44 -2.13 -2.04
N GLU A 130 -24.71 -1.75 -2.17
CA GLU A 130 -25.41 -1.67 -3.45
C GLU A 130 -25.03 -0.34 -4.13
N PHE A 131 -24.30 -0.45 -5.27
CA PHE A 131 -23.84 0.69 -6.07
C PHE A 131 -24.66 0.81 -7.35
#